data_31d2536fd57189a2743b3cb7b5f9c3ea
#
_entry.id   31d2536fd57189a2743b3cb7b5f9c3ea
#
_cell.length_a   1.000
_cell.length_b   1.000
_cell.length_c   1.000
_cell.angle_alpha   90.00
_cell.angle_beta   90.00
_cell.angle_gamma   90.00
#
_symmetry.space_group_name_H-M   'P 1'
#
loop_
_entity.id
_entity.type
_entity.pdbx_description
1 polymer ?
#
loop_
_entity_poly.entity_id
_entity_poly.type
_entity_poly.pdbx_seq_one_letter_code
_entity_poly.pdbx_strand_id
1 'polypeptide(L)'
;MDQRRSERRALLIEAGFELFGTEGEGSVTVRAVSRAARLHTRYFYENFANTDELLGAVYDAVVAALTEHVRAAITPDPGPARRRRLIVRSVLEFCSADPRRGRVLFTEARANPVLVARREAGQRMLIEGVLERSAAERPGEDPRRARVSAAMFTGAVVELIQEWIAGRLGEDLDVAAAYATELSLPLLAPFESMV
;
A
#
# COMPACT_ATOMS: atom_id res chain seq x y z
N MET A 1 18.99 17.67 20.41
CA MET A 1 17.83 17.13 21.12
C MET A 1 16.87 16.39 20.19
N ASP A 2 16.80 16.78 18.96
CA ASP A 2 15.89 16.26 17.93
C ASP A 2 16.23 14.82 17.47
N GLN A 3 17.51 14.50 17.27
CA GLN A 3 17.94 13.20 16.76
C GLN A 3 17.56 12.02 17.67
N ARG A 4 17.77 12.15 18.99
CA ARG A 4 17.39 11.09 19.96
C ARG A 4 15.88 10.88 20.04
N ARG A 5 15.09 11.93 19.82
CA ARG A 5 13.63 11.81 19.74
C ARG A 5 13.20 11.08 18.47
N SER A 6 13.81 11.41 17.35
CA SER A 6 13.57 10.72 16.07
C SER A 6 13.93 9.24 16.12
N GLU A 7 15.08 8.89 16.73
CA GLU A 7 15.49 7.51 16.94
C GLU A 7 14.49 6.73 17.80
N ARG A 8 14.03 7.32 18.92
CA ARG A 8 13.01 6.69 19.77
C ARG A 8 11.67 6.51 19.03
N ARG A 9 11.29 7.51 18.22
CA ARG A 9 10.07 7.41 17.41
C ARG A 9 10.17 6.28 16.39
N ALA A 10 11.30 6.10 15.74
CA ALA A 10 11.54 5.00 14.82
C ALA A 10 11.46 3.63 15.51
N LEU A 11 12.06 3.47 16.70
CA LEU A 11 11.97 2.24 17.49
C LEU A 11 10.53 1.91 17.91
N LEU A 12 9.71 2.92 18.25
CA LEU A 12 8.31 2.71 18.58
C LEU A 12 7.48 2.29 17.35
N ILE A 13 7.76 2.88 16.18
CA ILE A 13 7.12 2.50 14.92
C ILE A 13 7.48 1.06 14.54
N GLU A 14 8.75 0.67 14.64
CA GLU A 14 9.21 -0.69 14.37
C GLU A 14 8.54 -1.71 15.30
N ALA A 15 8.51 -1.43 16.61
CA ALA A 15 7.82 -2.26 17.59
C ALA A 15 6.30 -2.35 17.33
N GLY A 16 5.70 -1.23 16.92
CA GLY A 16 4.30 -1.18 16.49
C GLY A 16 4.04 -2.02 15.26
N PHE A 17 4.91 -1.94 14.26
CA PHE A 17 4.84 -2.76 13.03
C PHE A 17 4.93 -4.26 13.35
N GLU A 18 5.87 -4.65 14.20
CA GLU A 18 6.04 -6.05 14.63
C GLU A 18 4.75 -6.59 15.27
N LEU A 19 4.23 -5.91 16.28
CA LEU A 19 3.01 -6.32 16.98
C LEU A 19 1.79 -6.32 16.05
N PHE A 20 1.57 -5.21 15.36
CA PHE A 20 0.40 -5.02 14.49
C PHE A 20 0.39 -6.03 13.34
N GLY A 21 1.52 -6.20 12.66
CA GLY A 21 1.65 -7.09 11.51
C GLY A 21 1.60 -8.57 11.88
N THR A 22 1.98 -8.94 13.10
CA THR A 22 2.02 -10.35 13.56
C THR A 22 0.75 -10.75 14.28
N GLU A 23 0.31 -9.95 15.25
CA GLU A 23 -0.75 -10.29 16.20
C GLU A 23 -2.04 -9.48 15.99
N GLY A 24 -1.98 -8.42 15.16
CA GLY A 24 -3.12 -7.53 14.87
C GLY A 24 -3.26 -6.36 15.85
N GLU A 25 -4.31 -5.54 15.61
CA GLU A 25 -4.56 -4.29 16.33
C GLU A 25 -4.64 -4.45 17.85
N GLY A 26 -5.30 -5.50 18.33
CA GLY A 26 -5.50 -5.74 19.75
C GLY A 26 -4.21 -5.93 20.57
N SER A 27 -3.11 -6.30 19.91
CA SER A 27 -1.79 -6.45 20.55
C SER A 27 -1.08 -5.11 20.75
N VAL A 28 -1.47 -4.06 20.01
CA VAL A 28 -0.80 -2.76 20.01
C VAL A 28 -1.27 -1.93 21.21
N THR A 29 -0.66 -2.18 22.36
CA THR A 29 -0.86 -1.39 23.58
C THR A 29 0.39 -0.59 23.91
N VAL A 30 0.23 0.54 24.63
CA VAL A 30 1.37 1.37 25.06
C VAL A 30 2.42 0.54 25.80
N ARG A 31 1.98 -0.39 26.65
CA ARG A 31 2.89 -1.27 27.42
C ARG A 31 3.61 -2.29 26.54
N ALA A 32 2.90 -2.93 25.60
CA ALA A 32 3.48 -3.92 24.70
C ALA A 32 4.49 -3.26 23.75
N VAL A 33 4.12 -2.15 23.14
CA VAL A 33 5.00 -1.39 22.24
C VAL A 33 6.24 -0.86 22.96
N SER A 34 6.07 -0.27 24.16
CA SER A 34 7.21 0.24 24.93
C SER A 34 8.16 -0.88 25.35
N ARG A 35 7.63 -2.04 25.73
CA ARG A 35 8.42 -3.23 26.09
C ARG A 35 9.18 -3.76 24.88
N ALA A 36 8.53 -3.89 23.72
CA ALA A 36 9.16 -4.38 22.49
C ALA A 36 10.24 -3.40 22.01
N ALA A 37 10.00 -2.11 22.09
CA ALA A 37 10.98 -1.06 21.77
C ALA A 37 12.10 -0.89 22.81
N ARG A 38 12.01 -1.59 23.98
CA ARG A 38 12.92 -1.42 25.13
C ARG A 38 13.01 0.02 25.64
N LEU A 39 11.86 0.72 25.61
CA LEU A 39 11.74 2.11 26.03
C LEU A 39 10.78 2.22 27.23
N HIS A 40 11.01 3.23 28.08
CA HIS A 40 10.05 3.57 29.11
C HIS A 40 8.78 4.18 28.49
N THR A 41 7.59 3.90 29.05
CA THR A 41 6.29 4.37 28.53
C THR A 41 6.19 5.90 28.38
N ARG A 42 6.93 6.68 29.17
CA ARG A 42 7.00 8.13 29.00
C ARG A 42 7.45 8.53 27.60
N TYR A 43 8.38 7.77 26.99
CA TYR A 43 8.88 8.05 25.64
C TYR A 43 7.83 7.74 24.56
N PHE A 44 6.88 6.85 24.84
CA PHE A 44 5.72 6.68 24.00
C PHE A 44 4.92 7.98 23.92
N TYR A 45 4.53 8.54 25.07
CA TYR A 45 3.72 9.76 25.15
C TYR A 45 4.46 11.04 24.72
N GLU A 46 5.80 11.03 24.69
CA GLU A 46 6.59 12.10 24.07
C GLU A 46 6.49 12.11 22.53
N ASN A 47 6.07 10.98 21.91
CA ASN A 47 6.07 10.80 20.46
C ASN A 47 4.68 10.54 19.86
N PHE A 48 3.76 9.98 20.62
CA PHE A 48 2.41 9.62 20.20
C PHE A 48 1.41 9.90 21.32
N ALA A 49 0.28 10.51 20.97
CA ALA A 49 -0.80 10.78 21.94
C ALA A 49 -1.51 9.49 22.38
N ASN A 50 -1.64 8.53 21.48
CA ASN A 50 -2.32 7.26 21.71
C ASN A 50 -1.84 6.18 20.70
N THR A 51 -2.38 4.97 20.82
CA THR A 51 -2.07 3.85 19.95
C THR A 51 -2.56 4.04 18.51
N ASP A 52 -3.64 4.75 18.30
CA ASP A 52 -4.17 5.04 16.96
C ASP A 52 -3.22 5.94 16.17
N GLU A 53 -2.60 6.93 16.81
CA GLU A 53 -1.57 7.75 16.19
C GLU A 53 -0.34 6.91 15.82
N LEU A 54 0.08 5.99 16.67
CA LEU A 54 1.15 5.04 16.35
C LEU A 54 0.77 4.14 15.18
N LEU A 55 -0.43 3.53 15.19
CA LEU A 55 -0.92 2.69 14.09
C LEU A 55 -0.93 3.46 12.76
N GLY A 56 -1.37 4.71 12.81
CA GLY A 56 -1.28 5.59 11.65
C GLY A 56 0.15 5.80 11.16
N ALA A 57 1.10 6.02 12.07
CA ALA A 57 2.51 6.18 11.71
C ALA A 57 3.15 4.90 11.18
N VAL A 58 2.75 3.73 11.70
CA VAL A 58 3.14 2.41 11.17
C VAL A 58 2.65 2.24 9.74
N TYR A 59 1.37 2.52 9.50
CA TYR A 59 0.78 2.45 8.16
C TYR A 59 1.53 3.37 7.18
N ASP A 60 1.74 4.63 7.56
CA ASP A 60 2.43 5.61 6.73
C ASP A 60 3.87 5.18 6.40
N ALA A 61 4.58 4.55 7.36
CA ALA A 61 5.93 4.02 7.15
C ALA A 61 5.95 2.86 6.15
N VAL A 62 4.96 1.94 6.22
CA VAL A 62 4.85 0.82 5.27
C VAL A 62 4.47 1.32 3.88
N VAL A 63 3.57 2.31 3.77
CA VAL A 63 3.25 2.97 2.48
C VAL A 63 4.47 3.64 1.87
N ALA A 64 5.26 4.36 2.67
CA ALA A 64 6.48 5.00 2.20
C ALA A 64 7.51 3.99 1.68
N ALA A 65 7.69 2.87 2.40
CA ALA A 65 8.58 1.78 1.99
C ALA A 65 8.09 1.10 0.70
N LEU A 66 6.77 0.86 0.55
CA LEU A 66 6.19 0.33 -0.67
C LEU A 66 6.41 1.28 -1.86
N THR A 67 6.15 2.57 -1.65
CA THR A 67 6.33 3.60 -2.69
C THR A 67 7.76 3.63 -3.20
N GLU A 68 8.74 3.58 -2.29
CA GLU A 68 10.15 3.55 -2.65
C GLU A 68 10.53 2.25 -3.38
N HIS A 69 10.01 1.11 -2.93
CA HIS A 69 10.23 -0.18 -3.58
C HIS A 69 9.70 -0.19 -5.02
N VAL A 70 8.48 0.29 -5.24
CA VAL A 70 7.87 0.42 -6.57
C VAL A 70 8.67 1.41 -7.44
N ARG A 71 9.07 2.56 -6.87
CA ARG A 71 9.85 3.57 -7.59
C ARG A 71 11.20 3.02 -8.07
N ALA A 72 11.88 2.24 -7.23
CA ALA A 72 13.16 1.63 -7.57
C ALA A 72 13.05 0.58 -8.68
N ALA A 73 11.91 -0.11 -8.80
CA ALA A 73 11.68 -1.12 -9.83
C ALA A 73 11.31 -0.53 -11.21
N ILE A 74 10.84 0.72 -11.25
CA ILE A 74 10.45 1.36 -12.50
C ILE A 74 11.68 1.95 -13.19
N THR A 75 12.08 1.35 -14.32
CA THR A 75 13.13 1.90 -15.20
C THR A 75 12.64 3.16 -15.92
N PRO A 76 13.56 4.05 -16.36
CA PRO A 76 13.18 5.16 -17.22
C PRO A 76 12.46 4.66 -18.48
N ASP A 77 11.30 5.24 -18.77
CA ASP A 77 10.45 5.01 -19.94
C ASP A 77 10.24 3.53 -20.38
N PRO A 78 9.64 2.68 -19.53
CA PRO A 78 9.43 1.27 -19.86
C PRO A 78 8.26 1.03 -20.82
N GLY A 79 7.53 2.06 -21.21
CA GLY A 79 6.24 1.98 -21.89
C GLY A 79 5.08 1.56 -20.98
N PRO A 80 3.82 1.86 -21.36
CA PRO A 80 2.66 1.72 -20.45
C PRO A 80 2.41 0.30 -19.95
N ALA A 81 2.45 -0.70 -20.83
CA ALA A 81 2.19 -2.10 -20.46
C ALA A 81 3.26 -2.66 -19.51
N ARG A 82 4.53 -2.42 -19.85
CA ARG A 82 5.67 -2.88 -19.00
C ARG A 82 5.66 -2.17 -17.64
N ARG A 83 5.33 -0.88 -17.60
CA ARG A 83 5.22 -0.12 -16.36
C ARG A 83 4.16 -0.72 -15.45
N ARG A 84 2.96 -1.04 -15.95
CA ARG A 84 1.90 -1.69 -15.18
C ARG A 84 2.36 -3.02 -14.61
N ARG A 85 3.01 -3.85 -15.43
CA ARG A 85 3.56 -5.14 -14.97
C ARG A 85 4.57 -4.95 -13.85
N LEU A 86 5.49 -3.99 -13.98
CA LEU A 86 6.49 -3.69 -12.95
C LEU A 86 5.83 -3.23 -11.65
N ILE A 87 4.81 -2.37 -11.71
CA ILE A 87 4.08 -1.90 -10.53
C ILE A 87 3.39 -3.07 -9.83
N VAL A 88 2.57 -3.84 -10.54
CA VAL A 88 1.85 -4.98 -9.97
C VAL A 88 2.83 -5.98 -9.36
N ARG A 89 3.86 -6.36 -10.11
CA ARG A 89 4.89 -7.29 -9.65
C ARG A 89 5.58 -6.79 -8.37
N SER A 90 6.02 -5.52 -8.36
CA SER A 90 6.70 -4.94 -7.20
C SER A 90 5.84 -4.91 -5.95
N VAL A 91 4.53 -4.64 -6.07
CA VAL A 91 3.64 -4.68 -4.91
C VAL A 91 3.49 -6.10 -4.37
N LEU A 92 3.34 -7.09 -5.25
CA LEU A 92 3.27 -8.49 -4.85
C LEU A 92 4.58 -8.96 -4.19
N GLU A 93 5.74 -8.62 -4.78
CA GLU A 93 7.07 -8.90 -4.19
C GLU A 93 7.23 -8.28 -2.81
N PHE A 94 6.86 -7.01 -2.66
CA PHE A 94 6.95 -6.29 -1.39
C PHE A 94 6.14 -6.95 -0.28
N CYS A 95 4.94 -7.43 -0.58
CA CYS A 95 4.09 -8.14 0.36
C CYS A 95 4.56 -9.58 0.63
N SER A 96 5.12 -10.26 -0.40
CA SER A 96 5.65 -11.62 -0.26
C SER A 96 6.93 -11.69 0.56
N ALA A 97 7.80 -10.67 0.41
CA ALA A 97 9.06 -10.60 1.17
C ALA A 97 8.83 -10.47 2.69
N ASP A 98 7.72 -9.86 3.09
CA ASP A 98 7.28 -9.76 4.48
C ASP A 98 5.75 -9.68 4.54
N PRO A 99 5.06 -10.80 4.85
CA PRO A 99 3.60 -10.87 4.88
C PRO A 99 2.93 -9.87 5.85
N ARG A 100 3.66 -9.41 6.89
CA ARG A 100 3.16 -8.39 7.83
C ARG A 100 2.84 -7.07 7.13
N ARG A 101 3.61 -6.71 6.09
CA ARG A 101 3.36 -5.50 5.27
C ARG A 101 1.99 -5.54 4.61
N GLY A 102 1.66 -6.67 4.02
CA GLY A 102 0.35 -6.88 3.41
C GLY A 102 -0.80 -6.83 4.44
N ARG A 103 -0.60 -7.44 5.62
CA ARG A 103 -1.57 -7.37 6.71
C ARG A 103 -1.83 -5.92 7.15
N VAL A 104 -0.79 -5.15 7.40
CA VAL A 104 -0.91 -3.73 7.80
C VAL A 104 -1.65 -2.90 6.74
N LEU A 105 -1.29 -3.06 5.47
CA LEU A 105 -1.85 -2.25 4.39
C LEU A 105 -3.30 -2.62 4.05
N PHE A 106 -3.64 -3.92 4.01
CA PHE A 106 -4.85 -4.37 3.33
C PHE A 106 -5.85 -5.13 4.20
N THR A 107 -5.41 -5.85 5.24
CA THR A 107 -6.28 -6.80 5.93
C THR A 107 -6.59 -6.47 7.38
N GLU A 108 -5.65 -5.94 8.14
CA GLU A 108 -5.82 -5.68 9.59
C GLU A 108 -6.58 -4.38 9.89
N ALA A 109 -7.22 -4.36 11.05
CA ALA A 109 -7.87 -3.17 11.63
C ALA A 109 -8.81 -2.44 10.65
N ARG A 110 -9.65 -3.17 9.93
CA ARG A 110 -10.59 -2.62 8.95
C ARG A 110 -11.61 -1.66 9.54
N ALA A 111 -11.88 -1.77 10.84
CA ALA A 111 -12.81 -0.90 11.56
C ALA A 111 -12.11 0.28 12.25
N ASN A 112 -10.78 0.32 12.31
CA ASN A 112 -10.05 1.43 12.94
C ASN A 112 -10.19 2.71 12.09
N PRO A 113 -10.79 3.80 12.63
CA PRO A 113 -11.12 4.99 11.85
C PRO A 113 -9.89 5.71 11.28
N VAL A 114 -8.77 5.65 11.99
CA VAL A 114 -7.51 6.27 11.53
C VAL A 114 -6.96 5.53 10.32
N LEU A 115 -7.01 4.19 10.32
CA LEU A 115 -6.52 3.36 9.21
C LEU A 115 -7.49 3.35 8.04
N VAL A 116 -8.81 3.39 8.29
CA VAL A 116 -9.83 3.56 7.25
C VAL A 116 -9.57 4.87 6.49
N ALA A 117 -9.43 5.99 7.20
CA ALA A 117 -9.17 7.29 6.57
C ALA A 117 -7.87 7.30 5.74
N ARG A 118 -6.81 6.63 6.20
CA ARG A 118 -5.54 6.52 5.46
C ARG A 118 -5.67 5.67 4.20
N ARG A 119 -6.36 4.55 4.28
CA ARG A 119 -6.61 3.69 3.10
C ARG A 119 -7.43 4.41 2.05
N GLU A 120 -8.47 5.13 2.45
CA GLU A 120 -9.28 5.95 1.55
C GLU A 120 -8.46 7.08 0.90
N ALA A 121 -7.60 7.74 1.68
CA ALA A 121 -6.69 8.75 1.14
C ALA A 121 -5.70 8.14 0.13
N GLY A 122 -5.10 7.01 0.46
CA GLY A 122 -4.20 6.27 -0.44
C GLY A 122 -4.90 5.84 -1.73
N GLN A 123 -6.12 5.32 -1.64
CA GLN A 123 -6.91 4.94 -2.81
C GLN A 123 -7.23 6.14 -3.70
N ARG A 124 -7.62 7.28 -3.11
CA ARG A 124 -7.83 8.52 -3.88
C ARG A 124 -6.56 8.94 -4.62
N MET A 125 -5.39 8.93 -3.94
CA MET A 125 -4.10 9.26 -4.58
C MET A 125 -3.77 8.32 -5.74
N LEU A 126 -4.03 7.02 -5.60
CA LEU A 126 -3.82 6.05 -6.70
C LEU A 126 -4.74 6.34 -7.89
N ILE A 127 -6.01 6.62 -7.65
CA ILE A 127 -6.97 6.98 -8.71
C ILE A 127 -6.51 8.25 -9.43
N GLU A 128 -6.15 9.32 -8.71
CA GLU A 128 -5.68 10.56 -9.33
C GLU A 128 -4.38 10.35 -10.12
N GLY A 129 -3.43 9.56 -9.61
CA GLY A 129 -2.22 9.22 -10.36
C GLY A 129 -2.48 8.42 -11.64
N VAL A 130 -3.50 7.55 -11.65
CA VAL A 130 -3.95 6.85 -12.88
C VAL A 130 -4.60 7.83 -13.84
N LEU A 131 -5.42 8.78 -13.35
CA LEU A 131 -6.10 9.80 -14.18
C LEU A 131 -5.10 10.76 -14.83
N GLU A 132 -4.14 11.27 -14.07
CA GLU A 132 -3.08 12.15 -14.61
C GLU A 132 -2.32 11.47 -15.74
N ARG A 133 -1.98 10.21 -15.56
CA ARG A 133 -1.29 9.42 -16.57
C ARG A 133 -2.17 9.12 -17.78
N SER A 134 -3.43 8.79 -17.55
CA SER A 134 -4.41 8.58 -18.62
C SER A 134 -4.56 9.83 -19.50
N ALA A 135 -4.63 11.01 -18.89
CA ALA A 135 -4.70 12.28 -19.60
C ALA A 135 -3.46 12.55 -20.46
N ALA A 136 -2.27 12.17 -19.96
CA ALA A 136 -1.01 12.30 -20.71
C ALA A 136 -0.89 11.30 -21.88
N GLU A 137 -1.34 10.05 -21.68
CA GLU A 137 -1.24 8.96 -22.67
C GLU A 137 -2.40 8.99 -23.68
N ARG A 138 -3.56 9.56 -23.31
CA ARG A 138 -4.81 9.58 -24.10
C ARG A 138 -5.49 10.95 -24.05
N PRO A 139 -4.88 11.96 -24.67
CA PRO A 139 -5.49 13.29 -24.72
C PRO A 139 -6.84 13.22 -25.43
N GLY A 140 -7.89 13.77 -24.81
CA GLY A 140 -9.26 13.77 -25.35
C GLY A 140 -10.14 12.60 -24.92
N GLU A 141 -9.69 11.70 -24.05
CA GLU A 141 -10.54 10.68 -23.42
C GLU A 141 -11.65 11.35 -22.59
N ASP A 142 -12.88 10.78 -22.63
CA ASP A 142 -13.96 11.23 -21.77
C ASP A 142 -13.54 11.13 -20.29
N PRO A 143 -13.58 12.22 -19.50
CA PRO A 143 -13.18 12.22 -18.10
C PRO A 143 -13.96 11.24 -17.23
N ARG A 144 -15.22 10.98 -17.54
CA ARG A 144 -16.06 10.01 -16.81
C ARG A 144 -15.57 8.60 -17.04
N ARG A 145 -15.25 8.27 -18.31
CA ARG A 145 -14.70 6.97 -18.69
C ARG A 145 -13.33 6.75 -18.02
N ALA A 146 -12.44 7.73 -18.10
CA ALA A 146 -11.14 7.67 -17.44
C ALA A 146 -11.29 7.39 -15.93
N ARG A 147 -12.23 8.06 -15.26
CA ARG A 147 -12.47 7.86 -13.83
C ARG A 147 -13.03 6.48 -13.48
N VAL A 148 -13.95 5.95 -14.30
CA VAL A 148 -14.47 4.57 -14.15
C VAL A 148 -13.32 3.57 -14.31
N SER A 149 -12.52 3.71 -15.37
CA SER A 149 -11.37 2.83 -15.63
C SER A 149 -10.34 2.87 -14.50
N ALA A 150 -10.02 4.07 -13.98
CA ALA A 150 -9.10 4.24 -12.86
C ALA A 150 -9.64 3.58 -11.57
N ALA A 151 -10.94 3.74 -11.27
CA ALA A 151 -11.57 3.12 -10.11
C ALA A 151 -11.59 1.59 -10.21
N MET A 152 -11.94 1.04 -11.37
CA MET A 152 -11.93 -0.41 -11.62
C MET A 152 -10.51 -0.97 -11.52
N PHE A 153 -9.54 -0.32 -12.14
CA PHE A 153 -8.15 -0.77 -12.11
C PHE A 153 -7.57 -0.77 -10.68
N THR A 154 -7.73 0.33 -9.94
CA THR A 154 -7.22 0.42 -8.56
C THR A 154 -7.92 -0.56 -7.63
N GLY A 155 -9.23 -0.75 -7.76
CA GLY A 155 -9.98 -1.75 -7.01
C GLY A 155 -9.52 -3.18 -7.31
N ALA A 156 -9.34 -3.51 -8.59
CA ALA A 156 -8.85 -4.82 -8.99
C ALA A 156 -7.43 -5.12 -8.47
N VAL A 157 -6.53 -4.13 -8.47
CA VAL A 157 -5.18 -4.29 -7.91
C VAL A 157 -5.22 -4.53 -6.40
N VAL A 158 -6.05 -3.80 -5.66
CA VAL A 158 -6.18 -4.00 -4.21
C VAL A 158 -6.69 -5.41 -3.91
N GLU A 159 -7.73 -5.87 -4.62
CA GLU A 159 -8.28 -7.21 -4.42
C GLU A 159 -7.28 -8.31 -4.82
N LEU A 160 -6.57 -8.13 -5.94
CA LEU A 160 -5.50 -9.04 -6.36
C LEU A 160 -4.45 -9.23 -5.24
N ILE A 161 -4.05 -8.15 -4.58
CA ILE A 161 -3.07 -8.21 -3.49
C ILE A 161 -3.65 -8.98 -2.30
N GLN A 162 -4.92 -8.78 -1.95
CA GLN A 162 -5.58 -9.52 -0.86
C GLN A 162 -5.67 -11.02 -1.17
N GLU A 163 -6.04 -11.38 -2.40
CA GLU A 163 -6.07 -12.76 -2.88
C GLU A 163 -4.68 -13.42 -2.86
N TRP A 164 -3.65 -12.64 -3.24
CA TRP A 164 -2.27 -13.08 -3.19
C TRP A 164 -1.81 -13.35 -1.75
N ILE A 165 -2.01 -12.39 -0.84
CA ILE A 165 -1.65 -12.53 0.59
C ILE A 165 -2.37 -13.72 1.23
N ALA A 166 -3.60 -14.00 0.80
CA ALA A 166 -4.38 -15.13 1.28
C ALA A 166 -3.94 -16.48 0.68
N GLY A 167 -2.95 -16.50 -0.23
CA GLY A 167 -2.44 -17.71 -0.87
C GLY A 167 -3.38 -18.34 -1.90
N ARG A 168 -4.43 -17.62 -2.34
CA ARG A 168 -5.44 -18.16 -3.27
C ARG A 168 -5.03 -18.08 -4.75
N LEU A 169 -3.94 -17.41 -5.07
CA LEU A 169 -3.44 -17.25 -6.43
C LEU A 169 -2.22 -18.14 -6.77
N GLY A 170 -1.91 -19.10 -5.90
CA GLY A 170 -0.72 -19.94 -6.04
C GLY A 170 0.56 -19.25 -5.56
N GLU A 171 1.71 -19.81 -5.92
CA GLU A 171 3.03 -19.36 -5.41
C GLU A 171 3.89 -18.66 -6.49
N ASP A 172 3.46 -18.71 -7.76
CA ASP A 172 4.23 -18.13 -8.87
C ASP A 172 3.84 -16.67 -9.08
N LEU A 173 4.66 -15.78 -8.52
CA LEU A 173 4.48 -14.33 -8.58
C LEU A 173 4.55 -13.80 -10.03
N ASP A 174 5.42 -14.36 -10.87
CA ASP A 174 5.59 -13.91 -12.25
C ASP A 174 4.35 -14.24 -13.09
N VAL A 175 3.74 -15.40 -12.85
CA VAL A 175 2.48 -15.82 -13.48
C VAL A 175 1.34 -14.92 -13.01
N ALA A 176 1.21 -14.68 -11.70
CA ALA A 176 0.17 -13.80 -11.16
C ALA A 176 0.29 -12.38 -11.71
N ALA A 177 1.50 -11.81 -11.75
CA ALA A 177 1.74 -10.48 -12.29
C ALA A 177 1.50 -10.40 -13.81
N ALA A 178 1.80 -11.48 -14.56
CA ALA A 178 1.54 -11.53 -15.99
C ALA A 178 0.03 -11.52 -16.29
N TYR A 179 -0.75 -12.40 -15.63
CA TYR A 179 -2.20 -12.45 -15.79
C TYR A 179 -2.87 -11.14 -15.35
N ALA A 180 -2.47 -10.58 -14.21
CA ALA A 180 -3.01 -9.31 -13.75
C ALA A 180 -2.76 -8.18 -14.77
N THR A 181 -1.58 -8.17 -15.40
CA THR A 181 -1.25 -7.19 -16.42
C THR A 181 -2.10 -7.39 -17.67
N GLU A 182 -2.20 -8.61 -18.19
CA GLU A 182 -3.00 -8.96 -19.37
C GLU A 182 -4.48 -8.58 -19.17
N LEU A 183 -5.08 -9.02 -18.06
CA LEU A 183 -6.50 -8.76 -17.76
C LEU A 183 -6.80 -7.27 -17.49
N SER A 184 -5.80 -6.50 -17.06
CA SER A 184 -5.97 -5.05 -16.85
C SER A 184 -5.85 -4.21 -18.14
N LEU A 185 -5.30 -4.75 -19.21
CA LEU A 185 -5.13 -4.02 -20.48
C LEU A 185 -6.45 -3.46 -21.04
N PRO A 186 -7.56 -4.21 -21.11
CA PRO A 186 -8.82 -3.70 -21.62
C PRO A 186 -9.41 -2.55 -20.81
N LEU A 187 -9.15 -2.54 -19.48
CA LEU A 187 -9.64 -1.46 -18.59
C LEU A 187 -9.01 -0.11 -18.89
N LEU A 188 -7.81 -0.13 -19.45
CA LEU A 188 -7.00 1.06 -19.74
C LEU A 188 -6.77 1.26 -21.27
N ALA A 189 -7.35 0.42 -22.10
CA ALA A 189 -7.27 0.56 -23.56
C ALA A 189 -8.21 1.65 -24.07
N PRO A 190 -7.91 2.31 -25.22
CA PRO A 190 -8.89 3.11 -25.93
C PRO A 190 -10.11 2.26 -26.27
N PHE A 191 -11.30 2.82 -26.13
CA PHE A 191 -12.51 2.17 -26.62
C PHE A 191 -12.54 2.32 -28.14
N GLU A 192 -12.24 1.27 -28.88
CA GLU A 192 -12.65 1.23 -30.27
C GLU A 192 -14.17 1.22 -30.28
N SER A 193 -14.78 2.26 -30.86
CA SER A 193 -16.24 2.40 -30.96
C SER A 193 -16.80 1.11 -31.54
N MET A 194 -17.51 0.34 -30.71
CA MET A 194 -18.41 -0.68 -31.22
C MET A 194 -19.56 0.08 -31.89
N VAL A 195 -19.43 0.32 -33.17
CA VAL A 195 -20.51 0.69 -34.07
C VAL A 195 -21.13 -0.59 -34.61
#